data_943c044025ceefff81671c919742354c
#
_entry.id   943c044025ceefff81671c919742354c
#
_cell.length_a   1.000
_cell.length_b   1.000
_cell.length_c   1.000
_cell.angle_alpha   90.00
_cell.angle_beta   90.00
_cell.angle_gamma   90.00
#
_symmetry.space_group_name_H-M   'P 1'
#
loop_
_entity.id
_entity.type
_entity.pdbx_description
1 polymer ?
#
loop_
_entity_poly.entity_id
_entity_poly.type
_entity_poly.pdbx_seq_one_letter_code
_entity_poly.pdbx_strand_id
1 'polypeptide(L)'
;MAEVADHVPNVASTLIDTLIASNRGDRHAFSYNDKRYSYQDVAALMNRTGNLLHGLGLEAGSRVLLLLPASPARVAGMLGAIKAGMVPVLGAPAQALEHCIAIVKPAAAIVHQKYLQEAEAALAALPRDAVVVVGSDVRGHKSFVDEVRGQPSWLAAPDVRADAPALGFWTGAAVALMSHAELAAFVHGTGDLPGGGDAPNPAAAAIGAMLRAFARGEDATLA
;
A
#
# COMPACT_ATOMS: atom_id res chain seq x y z
N MET A 1 6.24 -19.53 -29.70
CA MET A 1 7.17 -19.48 -28.55
C MET A 1 6.45 -18.65 -27.51
N ALA A 2 6.03 -19.24 -26.38
CA ALA A 2 5.50 -18.46 -25.27
C ALA A 2 6.68 -17.67 -24.69
N GLU A 3 6.55 -16.35 -24.67
CA GLU A 3 7.47 -15.43 -24.01
C GLU A 3 7.54 -15.87 -22.54
N VAL A 4 8.70 -16.31 -22.09
CA VAL A 4 8.94 -16.59 -20.66
C VAL A 4 8.81 -15.25 -19.99
N ALA A 5 7.66 -15.00 -19.36
CA ALA A 5 7.44 -13.77 -18.61
C ALA A 5 8.53 -13.67 -17.53
N ASP A 6 9.36 -12.63 -17.59
CA ASP A 6 10.38 -12.35 -16.58
C ASP A 6 9.69 -12.18 -15.21
N HIS A 7 9.76 -13.23 -14.41
CA HIS A 7 9.33 -13.18 -13.02
C HIS A 7 10.43 -12.54 -12.19
N VAL A 8 10.04 -11.61 -11.34
CA VAL A 8 10.94 -10.90 -10.42
C VAL A 8 10.44 -11.06 -9.00
N PRO A 9 11.32 -10.94 -8.00
CA PRO A 9 10.90 -10.90 -6.62
C PRO A 9 9.91 -9.75 -6.38
N ASN A 10 8.91 -9.99 -5.54
CA ASN A 10 7.96 -8.96 -5.14
C ASN A 10 8.69 -7.78 -4.47
N VAL A 11 8.45 -6.56 -4.94
CA VAL A 11 9.20 -5.38 -4.50
C VAL A 11 9.02 -5.07 -3.01
N ALA A 12 7.85 -5.30 -2.42
CA ALA A 12 7.64 -5.11 -0.98
C ALA A 12 8.45 -6.12 -0.15
N SER A 13 8.52 -7.39 -0.62
CA SER A 13 9.38 -8.40 -0.01
C SER A 13 10.86 -8.01 -0.14
N THR A 14 11.28 -7.55 -1.31
CA THR A 14 12.66 -7.07 -1.52
C THR A 14 13.00 -5.91 -0.59
N LEU A 15 12.09 -4.96 -0.39
CA LEU A 15 12.33 -3.79 0.47
C LEU A 15 12.43 -4.14 1.96
N ILE A 16 11.62 -5.06 2.45
CA ILE A 16 11.47 -5.29 3.89
C ILE A 16 12.03 -6.63 4.33
N ASP A 17 11.70 -7.74 3.65
CA ASP A 17 12.13 -9.07 4.11
C ASP A 17 13.64 -9.27 3.98
N THR A 18 14.31 -8.62 3.01
CA THR A 18 15.76 -8.64 2.92
C THR A 18 16.46 -7.97 4.10
N LEU A 19 15.85 -6.93 4.69
CA LEU A 19 16.37 -6.30 5.91
C LEU A 19 16.23 -7.24 7.11
N ILE A 20 15.12 -7.96 7.20
CA ILE A 20 14.92 -8.98 8.25
C ILE A 20 15.93 -10.11 8.09
N ALA A 21 16.05 -10.65 6.87
CA ALA A 21 16.99 -11.74 6.57
C ALA A 21 18.48 -11.37 6.81
N SER A 22 18.81 -10.08 6.68
CA SER A 22 20.16 -9.55 6.95
C SER A 22 20.39 -9.08 8.40
N ASN A 23 19.54 -9.50 9.35
CA ASN A 23 19.57 -9.11 10.77
C ASN A 23 19.51 -7.58 11.01
N ARG A 24 18.79 -6.86 10.15
CA ARG A 24 18.55 -5.42 10.27
C ARG A 24 17.14 -5.08 10.69
N GLY A 25 16.36 -6.07 11.15
CA GLY A 25 14.97 -5.93 11.55
C GLY A 25 14.75 -4.98 12.73
N ASP A 26 15.68 -4.96 13.69
CA ASP A 26 15.58 -4.11 14.90
C ASP A 26 15.93 -2.63 14.63
N ARG A 27 16.43 -2.30 13.42
CA ARG A 27 16.71 -0.91 13.06
C ARG A 27 15.44 -0.11 13.02
N HIS A 28 15.55 1.16 13.41
CA HIS A 28 14.47 2.13 13.33
C HIS A 28 14.04 2.33 11.86
N ALA A 29 12.76 2.24 11.58
CA ALA A 29 12.17 2.48 10.27
C ALA A 29 11.50 3.85 10.17
N PHE A 30 10.68 4.21 11.15
CA PHE A 30 10.05 5.53 11.27
C PHE A 30 9.46 5.74 12.67
N SER A 31 9.10 7.00 12.97
CA SER A 31 8.33 7.35 14.17
C SER A 31 6.95 7.90 13.79
N TYR A 32 5.96 7.64 14.63
CA TYR A 32 4.59 8.16 14.47
C TYR A 32 3.94 8.34 15.86
N ASN A 33 3.48 9.56 16.19
CA ASN A 33 2.88 9.89 17.49
C ASN A 33 3.75 9.38 18.67
N ASP A 34 5.01 9.79 18.69
CA ASP A 34 6.02 9.44 19.73
C ASP A 34 6.35 7.93 19.83
N LYS A 35 5.70 7.08 19.03
CA LYS A 35 6.02 5.65 18.94
C LYS A 35 7.04 5.41 17.84
N ARG A 36 8.11 4.68 18.19
CA ARG A 36 9.10 4.18 17.25
C ARG A 36 8.64 2.85 16.64
N TYR A 37 8.85 2.71 15.34
CA TYR A 37 8.61 1.47 14.59
C TYR A 37 9.94 0.97 14.03
N SER A 38 10.24 -0.28 14.29
CA SER A 38 11.37 -1.00 13.68
C SER A 38 10.97 -1.59 12.32
N TYR A 39 11.94 -2.05 11.53
CA TYR A 39 11.64 -2.82 10.32
C TYR A 39 10.92 -4.13 10.62
N GLN A 40 11.17 -4.73 11.80
CA GLN A 40 10.42 -5.91 12.27
C GLN A 40 8.92 -5.58 12.47
N ASP A 41 8.61 -4.40 13.03
CA ASP A 41 7.22 -3.93 13.17
C ASP A 41 6.58 -3.70 11.80
N VAL A 42 7.33 -3.08 10.86
CA VAL A 42 6.87 -2.88 9.48
C VAL A 42 6.58 -4.22 8.80
N ALA A 43 7.48 -5.20 8.91
CA ALA A 43 7.29 -6.53 8.35
C ALA A 43 6.04 -7.22 8.92
N ALA A 44 5.85 -7.16 10.25
CA ALA A 44 4.69 -7.74 10.91
C ALA A 44 3.38 -7.08 10.44
N LEU A 45 3.32 -5.75 10.37
CA LEU A 45 2.15 -5.01 9.89
C LEU A 45 1.87 -5.29 8.40
N MET A 46 2.89 -5.29 7.56
CA MET A 46 2.81 -5.63 6.14
C MET A 46 2.21 -7.02 5.94
N ASN A 47 2.77 -8.03 6.61
CA ASN A 47 2.34 -9.43 6.49
C ASN A 47 0.90 -9.62 6.96
N ARG A 48 0.55 -9.07 8.12
CA ARG A 48 -0.81 -9.13 8.66
C ARG A 48 -1.82 -8.45 7.75
N THR A 49 -1.46 -7.30 7.18
CA THR A 49 -2.36 -6.59 6.25
C THR A 49 -2.52 -7.36 4.94
N GLY A 50 -1.46 -7.96 4.40
CA GLY A 50 -1.57 -8.84 3.23
C GLY A 50 -2.47 -10.05 3.49
N ASN A 51 -2.32 -10.70 4.65
CA ASN A 51 -3.20 -11.81 5.06
C ASN A 51 -4.66 -11.36 5.23
N LEU A 52 -4.91 -10.16 5.80
CA LEU A 52 -6.26 -9.59 5.87
C LEU A 52 -6.86 -9.46 4.46
N LEU A 53 -6.11 -8.90 3.50
CA LEU A 53 -6.59 -8.72 2.14
C LEU A 53 -6.89 -10.04 1.43
N HIS A 54 -6.08 -11.08 1.65
CA HIS A 54 -6.41 -12.44 1.20
C HIS A 54 -7.68 -12.99 1.88
N GLY A 55 -7.85 -12.71 3.18
CA GLY A 55 -9.06 -13.09 3.93
C GLY A 55 -10.34 -12.40 3.44
N LEU A 56 -10.22 -11.27 2.73
CA LEU A 56 -11.34 -10.63 2.03
C LEU A 56 -11.65 -11.28 0.67
N GLY A 57 -10.95 -12.34 0.28
CA GLY A 57 -11.14 -13.03 -0.99
C GLY A 57 -10.55 -12.29 -2.20
N LEU A 58 -9.62 -11.37 -1.99
CA LEU A 58 -8.99 -10.64 -3.09
C LEU A 58 -7.95 -11.51 -3.81
N GLU A 59 -7.97 -11.43 -5.13
CA GLU A 59 -7.02 -12.13 -6.00
C GLU A 59 -5.82 -11.23 -6.37
N ALA A 60 -4.76 -11.85 -6.89
CA ALA A 60 -3.62 -11.13 -7.43
C ALA A 60 -4.06 -10.13 -8.52
N GLY A 61 -3.47 -8.93 -8.50
CA GLY A 61 -3.85 -7.83 -9.38
C GLY A 61 -5.09 -7.04 -8.93
N SER A 62 -5.83 -7.49 -7.91
CA SER A 62 -6.95 -6.72 -7.34
C SER A 62 -6.48 -5.35 -6.86
N ARG A 63 -7.25 -4.31 -7.19
CA ARG A 63 -6.93 -2.94 -6.75
C ARG A 63 -7.50 -2.68 -5.37
N VAL A 64 -6.69 -2.11 -4.48
CA VAL A 64 -7.06 -1.73 -3.11
C VAL A 64 -6.95 -0.22 -2.96
N LEU A 65 -8.06 0.47 -2.74
CA LEU A 65 -8.06 1.91 -2.53
C LEU A 65 -7.60 2.26 -1.12
N LEU A 66 -6.61 3.13 -0.99
CA LEU A 66 -6.09 3.59 0.29
C LEU A 66 -6.43 5.07 0.52
N LEU A 67 -7.44 5.33 1.37
CA LEU A 67 -7.82 6.66 1.85
C LEU A 67 -7.27 6.87 3.25
N LEU A 68 -5.96 7.03 3.35
CA LEU A 68 -5.23 7.06 4.61
C LEU A 68 -4.32 8.30 4.69
N PRO A 69 -4.29 9.00 5.83
CA PRO A 69 -3.24 9.98 6.09
C PRO A 69 -1.89 9.29 6.21
N ALA A 70 -0.81 10.07 6.26
CA ALA A 70 0.48 9.58 6.67
C ALA A 70 0.37 8.89 8.02
N SER A 71 0.58 7.58 8.05
CA SER A 71 0.36 6.76 9.24
C SER A 71 0.94 5.35 9.06
N PRO A 72 1.16 4.60 10.14
CA PRO A 72 1.55 3.19 10.06
C PRO A 72 0.56 2.34 9.26
N ALA A 73 -0.74 2.65 9.32
CA ALA A 73 -1.77 1.95 8.55
C ALA A 73 -1.61 2.18 7.03
N ARG A 74 -1.17 3.38 6.59
CA ARG A 74 -0.88 3.64 5.17
C ARG A 74 0.32 2.82 4.70
N VAL A 75 1.38 2.75 5.50
CA VAL A 75 2.57 1.92 5.21
C VAL A 75 2.17 0.44 5.11
N ALA A 76 1.43 -0.04 6.11
CA ALA A 76 0.95 -1.42 6.17
C ALA A 76 0.01 -1.76 5.00
N GLY A 77 -0.94 -0.88 4.68
CA GLY A 77 -1.89 -1.06 3.57
C GLY A 77 -1.17 -1.11 2.22
N MET A 78 -0.23 -0.19 1.99
CA MET A 78 0.53 -0.13 0.76
C MET A 78 1.45 -1.36 0.59
N LEU A 79 2.35 -1.59 1.55
CA LEU A 79 3.30 -2.70 1.45
C LEU A 79 2.63 -4.06 1.55
N GLY A 80 1.58 -4.19 2.38
CA GLY A 80 0.82 -5.43 2.54
C GLY A 80 0.07 -5.81 1.26
N ALA A 81 -0.57 -4.85 0.59
CA ALA A 81 -1.21 -5.08 -0.70
C ALA A 81 -0.19 -5.50 -1.77
N ILE A 82 0.94 -4.77 -1.89
CA ILE A 82 2.00 -5.13 -2.84
C ILE A 82 2.52 -6.54 -2.55
N LYS A 83 2.83 -6.86 -1.29
CA LYS A 83 3.35 -8.18 -0.92
C LYS A 83 2.37 -9.30 -1.21
N ALA A 84 1.07 -9.05 -1.03
CA ALA A 84 0.01 -10.00 -1.36
C ALA A 84 -0.28 -10.12 -2.88
N GLY A 85 0.49 -9.43 -3.74
CA GLY A 85 0.29 -9.43 -5.19
C GLY A 85 -0.85 -8.55 -5.67
N MET A 86 -1.33 -7.62 -4.83
CA MET A 86 -2.41 -6.68 -5.13
C MET A 86 -1.85 -5.29 -5.43
N VAL A 87 -2.70 -4.40 -5.97
CA VAL A 87 -2.30 -3.07 -6.41
C VAL A 87 -2.92 -2.01 -5.50
N PRO A 88 -2.20 -1.46 -4.52
CA PRO A 88 -2.68 -0.32 -3.75
C PRO A 88 -2.76 0.92 -4.64
N VAL A 89 -3.85 1.70 -4.51
CA VAL A 89 -4.05 2.98 -5.19
C VAL A 89 -4.20 4.08 -4.15
N LEU A 90 -3.37 5.12 -4.27
CA LEU A 90 -3.30 6.22 -3.32
C LEU A 90 -3.61 7.57 -3.97
N GLY A 91 -3.88 8.57 -3.12
CA GLY A 91 -3.89 9.97 -3.53
C GLY A 91 -5.25 10.53 -3.96
N ALA A 92 -6.34 9.74 -3.92
CA ALA A 92 -7.66 10.28 -4.21
C ALA A 92 -8.12 11.20 -3.08
N PRO A 93 -8.49 12.47 -3.37
CA PRO A 93 -9.15 13.32 -2.40
C PRO A 93 -10.62 12.89 -2.24
N ALA A 94 -11.23 13.13 -1.08
CA ALA A 94 -12.59 12.72 -0.79
C ALA A 94 -13.61 13.25 -1.82
N GLN A 95 -13.41 14.49 -2.30
CA GLN A 95 -14.29 15.14 -3.29
C GLN A 95 -14.26 14.48 -4.68
N ALA A 96 -13.20 13.76 -5.01
CA ALA A 96 -13.07 13.05 -6.30
C ALA A 96 -13.32 11.55 -6.16
N LEU A 97 -13.78 11.08 -5.00
CA LEU A 97 -13.79 9.67 -4.68
C LEU A 97 -14.73 8.84 -5.55
N GLU A 98 -15.94 9.35 -5.86
CA GLU A 98 -16.87 8.67 -6.77
C GLU A 98 -16.24 8.46 -8.14
N HIS A 99 -15.64 9.51 -8.68
CA HIS A 99 -14.94 9.44 -9.96
C HIS A 99 -13.72 8.51 -9.90
N CYS A 100 -12.95 8.57 -8.81
CA CYS A 100 -11.85 7.67 -8.57
C CYS A 100 -12.30 6.21 -8.54
N ILE A 101 -13.35 5.86 -7.77
CA ILE A 101 -13.88 4.49 -7.67
C ILE A 101 -14.37 3.99 -9.03
N ALA A 102 -15.05 4.84 -9.81
CA ALA A 102 -15.54 4.48 -11.14
C ALA A 102 -14.38 4.09 -12.10
N ILE A 103 -13.23 4.77 -12.00
CA ILE A 103 -12.04 4.50 -12.81
C ILE A 103 -11.20 3.36 -12.24
N VAL A 104 -10.90 3.41 -10.94
CA VAL A 104 -10.05 2.42 -10.25
C VAL A 104 -10.73 1.06 -10.22
N LYS A 105 -12.04 1.03 -10.01
CA LYS A 105 -12.82 -0.19 -9.75
C LYS A 105 -12.16 -1.04 -8.68
N PRO A 106 -11.93 -0.50 -7.48
CA PRO A 106 -11.24 -1.24 -6.42
C PRO A 106 -12.09 -2.42 -5.95
N ALA A 107 -11.43 -3.52 -5.61
CA ALA A 107 -12.08 -4.68 -5.00
C ALA A 107 -12.27 -4.49 -3.49
N ALA A 108 -11.44 -3.64 -2.86
CA ALA A 108 -11.55 -3.27 -1.45
C ALA A 108 -11.03 -1.85 -1.20
N ALA A 109 -11.35 -1.30 -0.03
CA ALA A 109 -10.84 -0.02 0.43
C ALA A 109 -10.39 -0.09 1.89
N ILE A 110 -9.24 0.56 2.20
CA ILE A 110 -8.82 0.83 3.58
C ILE A 110 -8.94 2.34 3.79
N VAL A 111 -9.81 2.74 4.72
CA VAL A 111 -10.24 4.13 4.86
C VAL A 111 -10.00 4.60 6.30
N HIS A 112 -9.41 5.78 6.48
CA HIS A 112 -9.32 6.37 7.82
C HIS A 112 -10.68 7.00 8.21
N GLN A 113 -11.10 6.82 9.47
CA GLN A 113 -12.39 7.32 9.98
C GLN A 113 -12.67 8.79 9.66
N LYS A 114 -11.64 9.64 9.61
CA LYS A 114 -11.80 11.07 9.29
C LYS A 114 -12.35 11.34 7.89
N TYR A 115 -12.20 10.38 6.96
CA TYR A 115 -12.71 10.49 5.59
C TYR A 115 -14.01 9.72 5.39
N LEU A 116 -14.40 8.90 6.36
CA LEU A 116 -15.50 7.95 6.20
C LEU A 116 -16.81 8.64 5.89
N GLN A 117 -17.12 9.76 6.55
CA GLN A 117 -18.35 10.51 6.33
C GLN A 117 -18.45 11.05 4.89
N GLU A 118 -17.37 11.63 4.37
CA GLU A 118 -17.34 12.19 3.01
C GLU A 118 -17.29 11.08 1.95
N ALA A 119 -16.71 9.93 2.30
CA ALA A 119 -16.53 8.81 1.40
C ALA A 119 -17.73 7.85 1.35
N GLU A 120 -18.65 7.92 2.30
CA GLU A 120 -19.67 6.89 2.54
C GLU A 120 -20.52 6.59 1.29
N ALA A 121 -20.99 7.63 0.59
CA ALA A 121 -21.78 7.47 -0.62
C ALA A 121 -21.00 6.76 -1.74
N ALA A 122 -19.74 7.14 -1.94
CA ALA A 122 -18.89 6.53 -2.96
C ALA A 122 -18.49 5.10 -2.60
N LEU A 123 -18.23 4.83 -1.31
CA LEU A 123 -17.87 3.50 -0.81
C LEU A 123 -19.06 2.52 -0.86
N ALA A 124 -20.29 3.00 -0.95
CA ALA A 124 -21.47 2.14 -1.14
C ALA A 124 -21.44 1.34 -2.45
N ALA A 125 -20.57 1.70 -3.41
CA ALA A 125 -20.32 0.91 -4.60
C ALA A 125 -19.50 -0.38 -4.33
N LEU A 126 -18.89 -0.50 -3.16
CA LEU A 126 -18.12 -1.68 -2.72
C LEU A 126 -18.97 -2.56 -1.79
N PRO A 127 -18.71 -3.88 -1.75
CA PRO A 127 -19.27 -4.73 -0.70
C PRO A 127 -18.86 -4.18 0.68
N ARG A 128 -19.81 -4.21 1.63
CA ARG A 128 -19.59 -3.61 2.96
C ARG A 128 -18.38 -4.19 3.70
N ASP A 129 -18.17 -5.49 3.59
CA ASP A 129 -17.05 -6.23 4.20
C ASP A 129 -15.72 -6.07 3.45
N ALA A 130 -15.74 -5.48 2.25
CA ALA A 130 -14.54 -5.07 1.54
C ALA A 130 -14.04 -3.67 1.94
N VAL A 131 -14.79 -2.95 2.80
CA VAL A 131 -14.38 -1.66 3.36
C VAL A 131 -13.88 -1.87 4.79
N VAL A 132 -12.60 -1.55 5.01
CA VAL A 132 -11.93 -1.69 6.32
C VAL A 132 -11.56 -0.31 6.83
N VAL A 133 -11.95 0.01 8.06
CA VAL A 133 -11.82 1.35 8.61
C VAL A 133 -10.71 1.41 9.66
N VAL A 134 -9.83 2.38 9.50
CA VAL A 134 -8.77 2.74 10.46
C VAL A 134 -9.28 3.82 11.39
N GLY A 135 -9.44 3.48 12.67
CA GLY A 135 -9.94 4.39 13.70
C GLY A 135 -10.84 3.68 14.70
N SER A 136 -11.42 4.43 15.63
CA SER A 136 -12.33 3.93 16.66
C SER A 136 -13.80 3.94 16.21
N ASP A 137 -14.18 4.86 15.33
CA ASP A 137 -15.53 4.93 14.73
C ASP A 137 -15.54 4.24 13.37
N VAL A 138 -15.93 2.96 13.35
CA VAL A 138 -15.96 2.13 12.14
C VAL A 138 -17.33 2.10 11.46
N ARG A 139 -18.37 2.68 12.05
CA ARG A 139 -19.75 2.78 11.48
C ARG A 139 -20.30 1.46 10.91
N GLY A 140 -20.00 0.36 11.60
CA GLY A 140 -20.44 -0.98 11.19
C GLY A 140 -19.63 -1.61 10.05
N HIS A 141 -18.51 -1.02 9.63
CA HIS A 141 -17.49 -1.66 8.81
C HIS A 141 -16.50 -2.45 9.68
N LYS A 142 -15.62 -3.22 9.06
CA LYS A 142 -14.54 -3.93 9.74
C LYS A 142 -13.52 -2.96 10.32
N SER A 143 -13.08 -3.19 11.56
CA SER A 143 -12.00 -2.43 12.19
C SER A 143 -10.65 -2.93 11.67
N PHE A 144 -9.85 -2.06 11.05
CA PHE A 144 -8.50 -2.42 10.60
C PHE A 144 -7.62 -2.96 11.72
N VAL A 145 -7.68 -2.33 12.90
CA VAL A 145 -6.85 -2.72 14.04
C VAL A 145 -7.20 -4.13 14.53
N ASP A 146 -8.49 -4.43 14.62
CA ASP A 146 -8.95 -5.74 15.12
C ASP A 146 -8.71 -6.84 14.10
N GLU A 147 -9.02 -6.58 12.83
CA GLU A 147 -8.81 -7.52 11.74
C GLU A 147 -7.32 -7.86 11.57
N VAL A 148 -6.43 -6.85 11.55
CA VAL A 148 -4.98 -7.04 11.40
C VAL A 148 -4.39 -7.77 12.62
N ARG A 149 -4.89 -7.50 13.83
CA ARG A 149 -4.41 -8.17 15.07
C ARG A 149 -4.59 -9.67 15.00
N GLY A 150 -5.68 -10.13 14.40
CA GLY A 150 -6.01 -11.55 14.25
C GLY A 150 -5.20 -12.29 13.18
N GLN A 151 -4.49 -11.57 12.32
CA GLN A 151 -3.78 -12.16 11.19
C GLN A 151 -2.39 -12.68 11.54
N PRO A 152 -1.89 -13.74 10.86
CA PRO A 152 -0.50 -14.17 10.96
C PRO A 152 0.48 -13.06 10.61
N SER A 153 1.59 -12.98 11.34
CA SER A 153 2.68 -12.02 11.08
C SER A 153 3.67 -12.49 10.00
N TRP A 154 3.37 -13.58 9.32
CA TRP A 154 4.11 -14.12 8.19
C TRP A 154 3.21 -14.22 6.95
N LEU A 155 3.77 -13.89 5.80
CA LEU A 155 3.11 -14.01 4.50
C LEU A 155 4.18 -14.34 3.45
N ALA A 156 3.97 -15.40 2.68
CA ALA A 156 4.78 -15.67 1.50
C ALA A 156 4.44 -14.65 0.40
N ALA A 157 5.47 -14.00 -0.14
CA ALA A 157 5.28 -13.15 -1.31
C ALA A 157 5.26 -14.05 -2.57
N PRO A 158 4.30 -13.87 -3.49
CA PRO A 158 4.36 -14.54 -4.78
C PRO A 158 5.50 -13.95 -5.63
N ASP A 159 6.08 -14.77 -6.49
CA ASP A 159 6.83 -14.25 -7.63
C ASP A 159 5.87 -13.52 -8.56
N VAL A 160 6.29 -12.37 -9.06
CA VAL A 160 5.45 -11.49 -9.86
C VAL A 160 6.07 -11.26 -11.23
N ARG A 161 5.24 -10.94 -12.22
CA ARG A 161 5.78 -10.47 -13.50
C ARG A 161 6.41 -9.09 -13.33
N ALA A 162 7.54 -8.86 -13.98
CA ALA A 162 8.24 -7.57 -13.93
C ALA A 162 7.34 -6.39 -14.36
N ASP A 163 6.49 -6.61 -15.36
CA ASP A 163 5.55 -5.65 -15.90
C ASP A 163 4.20 -5.56 -15.15
N ALA A 164 3.96 -6.45 -14.17
CA ALA A 164 2.73 -6.42 -13.38
C ALA A 164 2.64 -5.14 -12.54
N PRO A 165 1.46 -4.50 -12.46
CA PRO A 165 1.26 -3.33 -11.62
C PRO A 165 1.54 -3.63 -10.14
N ALA A 166 2.33 -2.76 -9.49
CA ALA A 166 2.67 -2.87 -8.08
C ALA A 166 2.09 -1.72 -7.24
N LEU A 167 1.95 -0.53 -7.82
CA LEU A 167 1.52 0.68 -7.12
C LEU A 167 0.78 1.61 -8.06
N GLY A 168 -0.28 2.26 -7.58
CA GLY A 168 -1.05 3.24 -8.32
C GLY A 168 -1.18 4.56 -7.59
N PHE A 169 -1.16 5.67 -8.34
CA PHE A 169 -1.43 7.01 -7.85
C PHE A 169 -2.58 7.63 -8.63
N TRP A 170 -3.52 8.21 -7.91
CA TRP A 170 -4.57 9.02 -8.51
C TRP A 170 -3.99 10.36 -8.98
N THR A 171 -4.22 10.71 -10.23
CA THR A 171 -3.69 11.94 -10.88
C THR A 171 -4.75 13.03 -11.05
N GLY A 172 -5.96 12.83 -10.53
CA GLY A 172 -7.10 13.73 -10.71
C GLY A 172 -8.07 13.29 -11.81
N ALA A 173 -7.59 12.63 -12.85
CA ALA A 173 -8.41 12.15 -13.98
C ALA A 173 -8.17 10.68 -14.32
N ALA A 174 -7.08 10.10 -13.86
CA ALA A 174 -6.68 8.72 -14.16
C ALA A 174 -5.90 8.11 -12.98
N VAL A 175 -5.51 6.85 -13.12
CA VAL A 175 -4.56 6.19 -12.23
C VAL A 175 -3.27 5.98 -12.99
N ALA A 176 -2.19 6.59 -12.52
CA ALA A 176 -0.85 6.27 -12.98
C ALA A 176 -0.36 5.02 -12.24
N LEU A 177 -0.07 3.96 -12.96
CA LEU A 177 0.41 2.70 -12.42
C LEU A 177 1.92 2.59 -12.60
N MET A 178 2.58 2.02 -11.59
CA MET A 178 3.95 1.53 -11.68
C MET A 178 3.96 0.02 -11.63
N SER A 179 4.74 -0.59 -12.49
CA SER A 179 5.04 -2.02 -12.41
C SER A 179 6.03 -2.35 -11.29
N HIS A 180 6.20 -3.64 -10.98
CA HIS A 180 7.22 -4.10 -10.04
C HIS A 180 8.63 -3.70 -10.49
N ALA A 181 8.94 -3.80 -11.78
CA ALA A 181 10.24 -3.41 -12.33
C ALA A 181 10.47 -1.89 -12.20
N GLU A 182 9.49 -1.06 -12.56
CA GLU A 182 9.60 0.40 -12.44
C GLU A 182 9.74 0.84 -10.98
N LEU A 183 8.97 0.24 -10.07
CA LEU A 183 9.06 0.56 -8.65
C LEU A 183 10.41 0.11 -8.07
N ALA A 184 10.94 -1.05 -8.46
CA ALA A 184 12.26 -1.51 -8.08
C ALA A 184 13.36 -0.56 -8.61
N ALA A 185 13.30 -0.16 -9.89
CA ALA A 185 14.21 0.82 -10.47
C ALA A 185 14.16 2.16 -9.72
N PHE A 186 12.96 2.65 -9.42
CA PHE A 186 12.77 3.90 -8.68
C PHE A 186 13.43 3.87 -7.29
N VAL A 187 13.24 2.82 -6.50
CA VAL A 187 13.78 2.75 -5.14
C VAL A 187 15.32 2.63 -5.13
N HIS A 188 15.91 2.11 -6.20
CA HIS A 188 17.35 2.04 -6.40
C HIS A 188 17.95 3.27 -7.11
N GLY A 189 17.16 4.31 -7.34
CA GLY A 189 17.64 5.60 -7.84
C GLY A 189 17.63 5.77 -9.36
N THR A 190 17.05 4.82 -10.11
CA THR A 190 16.93 4.87 -11.58
C THR A 190 15.46 4.95 -11.97
N GLY A 191 14.88 6.13 -12.05
CA GLY A 191 13.50 6.33 -12.47
C GLY A 191 12.75 7.35 -11.63
N ASP A 192 11.57 7.71 -12.10
CA ASP A 192 10.69 8.73 -11.51
C ASP A 192 9.36 8.11 -11.07
N LEU A 193 8.73 8.71 -10.06
CA LEU A 193 7.35 8.38 -9.71
C LEU A 193 6.38 8.96 -10.75
N PRO A 194 5.29 8.25 -11.08
CA PRO A 194 4.23 8.80 -11.92
C PRO A 194 3.64 10.06 -11.30
N GLY A 195 3.42 11.09 -12.12
CA GLY A 195 2.91 12.39 -11.66
C GLY A 195 3.99 13.42 -11.36
N GLY A 196 5.25 13.16 -11.75
CA GLY A 196 6.35 14.13 -11.72
C GLY A 196 6.33 15.16 -12.85
N GLY A 197 5.17 15.41 -13.50
CA GLY A 197 4.96 16.53 -14.42
C GLY A 197 4.95 17.88 -13.69
N ASP A 198 4.50 18.94 -14.36
CA ASP A 198 4.55 20.35 -13.91
C ASP A 198 3.88 20.63 -12.53
N ALA A 199 3.14 19.69 -11.97
CA ALA A 199 2.63 19.72 -10.60
C ALA A 199 2.89 18.40 -9.88
N PRO A 200 4.00 18.26 -9.14
CA PRO A 200 4.31 17.04 -8.40
C PRO A 200 3.19 16.74 -7.37
N ASN A 201 2.67 15.51 -7.39
CA ASN A 201 1.74 15.04 -6.35
C ASN A 201 2.53 14.93 -5.03
N PRO A 202 2.25 15.79 -4.00
CA PRO A 202 3.03 15.79 -2.76
C PRO A 202 3.00 14.45 -2.04
N ALA A 203 1.86 13.74 -2.13
CA ALA A 203 1.72 12.42 -1.51
C ALA A 203 2.61 11.37 -2.23
N ALA A 204 2.71 11.43 -3.55
CA ALA A 204 3.61 10.55 -4.30
C ALA A 204 5.07 10.83 -3.95
N ALA A 205 5.47 12.11 -3.86
CA ALA A 205 6.83 12.50 -3.49
C ALA A 205 7.21 11.98 -2.09
N ALA A 206 6.31 12.15 -1.11
CA ALA A 206 6.54 11.68 0.27
C ALA A 206 6.63 10.16 0.35
N ILE A 207 5.76 9.43 -0.35
CA ILE A 207 5.82 7.96 -0.46
C ILE A 207 7.13 7.52 -1.11
N GLY A 208 7.54 8.20 -2.16
CA GLY A 208 8.79 7.91 -2.85
C GLY A 208 10.03 8.08 -1.97
N ALA A 209 10.09 9.18 -1.19
CA ALA A 209 11.16 9.39 -0.23
C ALA A 209 11.22 8.28 0.83
N MET A 210 10.07 7.89 1.36
CA MET A 210 9.95 6.79 2.33
C MET A 210 10.42 5.45 1.74
N LEU A 211 9.99 5.10 0.53
CA LEU A 211 10.38 3.84 -0.11
C LEU A 211 11.88 3.78 -0.40
N ARG A 212 12.49 4.89 -0.83
CA ARG A 212 13.96 4.98 -1.00
C ARG A 212 14.70 4.86 0.31
N ALA A 213 14.20 5.43 1.41
CA ALA A 213 14.79 5.24 2.74
C ALA A 213 14.74 3.75 3.14
N PHE A 214 13.60 3.08 2.93
CA PHE A 214 13.47 1.64 3.21
C PHE A 214 14.42 0.79 2.36
N ALA A 215 14.62 1.10 1.08
CA ALA A 215 15.57 0.39 0.23
C ALA A 215 17.01 0.45 0.76
N ARG A 216 17.39 1.56 1.42
CA ARG A 216 18.71 1.73 2.07
C ARG A 216 18.72 1.21 3.51
N GLY A 217 17.58 0.86 4.08
CA GLY A 217 17.43 0.52 5.49
C GLY A 217 17.71 1.70 6.41
N GLU A 218 17.28 2.88 6.02
CA GLU A 218 17.40 4.15 6.72
C GLU A 218 16.06 4.58 7.33
N ASP A 219 16.10 5.53 8.25
CA ASP A 219 14.90 6.12 8.84
C ASP A 219 14.10 6.86 7.79
N ALA A 220 12.78 6.65 7.78
CA ALA A 220 11.86 7.36 6.91
C ALA A 220 11.02 8.37 7.68
N THR A 221 10.67 9.47 7.00
CA THR A 221 9.65 10.40 7.49
C THR A 221 8.30 10.02 6.90
N LEU A 222 7.28 9.90 7.75
CA LEU A 222 5.89 9.77 7.32
C LEU A 222 5.34 11.19 7.09
N ALA A 223 5.12 11.55 5.84
CA ALA A 223 4.60 12.86 5.45
C ALA A 223 3.18 12.75 4.86
#